data_3ddf3e25f4c752e45a63f3285979ed09
#
_entry.id   3ddf3e25f4c752e45a63f3285979ed09
#
_cell.length_a   1.000
_cell.length_b   1.000
_cell.length_c   1.000
_cell.angle_alpha   90.00
_cell.angle_beta   90.00
_cell.angle_gamma   90.00
#
_symmetry.space_group_name_H-M   'P 1'
#
loop_
_entity.id
_entity.type
_entity.pdbx_description
1 polymer ?
#
loop_
_entity_poly.entity_id
_entity_poly.type
_entity_poly.pdbx_seq_one_letter_code
_entity_poly.pdbx_strand_id
1 'polypeptide(L)'
;WGKYLPPNGWNCRCTAVQVRKGKYPLSDPELSMKRGDNCTETAKQQIFRFNPGKELALFPPKHPYYKGPKAEALKQAIDGYTPAEWTPKTIAEAEKFFRDKLGVNCSLKGFTSKQMAQIEAIFRSAEKHFQCYPELKETTQYVGTIQGRVELLVERKFKELKEDPRYESLGDDYLMEYAKKFIKSYKVGPSKNVYAYSHGAFSEWGLAGIAFNTMWKGEKIDDSLASDVKSKWHPPGTGTLKAVFDHELGHEIDRLLGLRTHADFLKMYNEERAKGKEHIVENLSTYGHKNAAEFIAEAWSEYLNNEKPRPIAVAVGTLIRKLYAKKHQASGASSEST
;
A
#
# COMPACT_ATOMS: atom_id res chain seq x y z
N TRP A 1 -4.76 -29.05 -13.64
CA TRP A 1 -3.57 -28.25 -13.37
C TRP A 1 -3.88 -27.06 -12.42
N GLY A 2 -5.11 -26.57 -12.32
CA GLY A 2 -5.46 -25.43 -11.49
C GLY A 2 -5.17 -25.59 -9.99
N LYS A 3 -5.22 -26.81 -9.46
CA LYS A 3 -5.02 -27.15 -8.05
C LYS A 3 -3.72 -27.95 -7.81
N TYR A 4 -3.30 -28.75 -8.79
CA TYR A 4 -2.20 -29.69 -8.68
C TYR A 4 -1.16 -29.48 -9.78
N LEU A 5 -0.47 -28.33 -9.75
CA LEU A 5 0.72 -28.12 -10.58
C LEU A 5 1.94 -28.69 -9.84
N PRO A 6 2.86 -29.46 -10.48
CA PRO A 6 4.08 -29.89 -9.84
C PRO A 6 4.91 -28.72 -9.25
N PRO A 7 5.56 -28.93 -8.11
CA PRO A 7 5.73 -30.18 -7.37
C PRO A 7 4.53 -30.58 -6.51
N ASN A 8 4.14 -31.85 -6.52
CA ASN A 8 2.99 -32.39 -5.79
C ASN A 8 3.39 -33.17 -4.53
N GLY A 9 4.62 -33.05 -4.07
CA GLY A 9 5.14 -33.73 -2.87
C GLY A 9 6.59 -33.33 -2.61
N TRP A 10 7.09 -33.72 -1.43
CA TRP A 10 8.51 -33.57 -1.09
C TRP A 10 9.37 -34.41 -2.07
N ASN A 11 10.44 -33.81 -2.59
CA ASN A 11 11.28 -34.37 -3.62
C ASN A 11 10.58 -34.70 -4.96
N CYS A 12 9.44 -34.12 -5.24
CA CYS A 12 8.77 -34.26 -6.53
C CYS A 12 9.66 -33.71 -7.67
N ARG A 13 9.93 -34.53 -8.66
CA ARG A 13 10.71 -34.21 -9.87
C ARG A 13 9.84 -34.14 -11.12
N CYS A 14 8.50 -34.11 -10.94
CA CYS A 14 7.57 -34.00 -12.06
C CYS A 14 7.64 -32.63 -12.71
N THR A 15 7.52 -32.62 -14.03
CA THR A 15 7.41 -31.41 -14.84
C THR A 15 6.12 -31.43 -15.64
N ALA A 16 5.53 -30.26 -15.91
CA ALA A 16 4.42 -30.12 -16.84
C ALA A 16 4.96 -29.72 -18.21
N VAL A 17 4.64 -30.50 -19.24
CA VAL A 17 5.07 -30.23 -20.61
C VAL A 17 3.85 -30.02 -21.49
N GLN A 18 3.84 -28.92 -22.23
CA GLN A 18 2.79 -28.65 -23.21
C GLN A 18 2.94 -29.57 -24.42
N VAL A 19 1.87 -30.23 -24.82
CA VAL A 19 1.83 -31.11 -25.99
C VAL A 19 0.72 -30.67 -26.95
N ARG A 20 0.84 -31.06 -28.23
CA ARG A 20 -0.22 -30.79 -29.22
C ARG A 20 -1.49 -31.53 -28.85
N LYS A 21 -2.65 -30.86 -29.05
CA LYS A 21 -3.99 -31.48 -28.88
C LYS A 21 -4.08 -32.77 -29.67
N GLY A 22 -4.60 -33.83 -29.02
CA GLY A 22 -4.79 -35.14 -29.62
C GLY A 22 -3.56 -36.06 -29.63
N LYS A 23 -2.37 -35.62 -29.16
CA LYS A 23 -1.18 -36.48 -29.07
C LYS A 23 -1.26 -37.55 -27.99
N TYR A 24 -2.01 -37.30 -26.92
CA TYR A 24 -2.23 -38.22 -25.82
C TYR A 24 -3.72 -38.22 -25.44
N PRO A 25 -4.26 -39.34 -24.90
CA PRO A 25 -5.63 -39.35 -24.40
C PRO A 25 -5.77 -38.37 -23.23
N LEU A 26 -6.91 -37.69 -23.16
CA LEU A 26 -7.25 -36.83 -22.04
C LEU A 26 -7.63 -37.70 -20.83
N SER A 27 -7.05 -37.39 -19.68
CA SER A 27 -7.47 -37.98 -18.41
C SER A 27 -8.83 -37.43 -18.01
N ASP A 28 -9.65 -38.24 -17.37
CA ASP A 28 -10.87 -37.80 -16.74
C ASP A 28 -10.58 -36.74 -15.65
N PRO A 29 -11.16 -35.52 -15.74
CA PRO A 29 -10.87 -34.46 -14.81
C PRO A 29 -11.32 -34.78 -13.37
N GLU A 30 -12.48 -35.41 -13.18
CA GLU A 30 -13.02 -35.73 -11.85
C GLU A 30 -12.19 -36.81 -11.17
N LEU A 31 -11.85 -37.87 -11.91
CA LEU A 31 -10.99 -38.94 -11.41
C LEU A 31 -9.58 -38.38 -11.08
N SER A 32 -9.06 -37.51 -11.90
CA SER A 32 -7.75 -36.85 -11.67
C SER A 32 -7.76 -35.99 -10.43
N MET A 33 -8.84 -35.23 -10.20
CA MET A 33 -9.01 -34.42 -8.98
C MET A 33 -9.12 -35.30 -7.74
N LYS A 34 -9.95 -36.35 -7.78
CA LYS A 34 -10.10 -37.31 -6.67
C LYS A 34 -8.78 -37.98 -6.29
N ARG A 35 -7.98 -38.41 -7.28
CA ARG A 35 -6.65 -38.97 -7.05
C ARG A 35 -5.71 -37.95 -6.40
N GLY A 36 -5.72 -36.68 -6.87
CA GLY A 36 -4.94 -35.62 -6.27
C GLY A 36 -5.34 -35.33 -4.83
N ASP A 37 -6.63 -35.30 -4.53
CA ASP A 37 -7.15 -35.12 -3.17
C ASP A 37 -6.70 -36.25 -2.25
N ASN A 38 -6.80 -37.51 -2.68
CA ASN A 38 -6.36 -38.69 -1.91
C ASN A 38 -4.83 -38.63 -1.63
N CYS A 39 -4.02 -38.22 -2.61
CA CYS A 39 -2.58 -38.09 -2.43
C CYS A 39 -2.17 -36.94 -1.51
N THR A 40 -3.07 -36.05 -1.16
CA THR A 40 -2.79 -34.83 -0.38
C THR A 40 -3.75 -34.68 0.82
N GLU A 41 -4.16 -35.77 1.43
CA GLU A 41 -5.15 -35.78 2.53
C GLU A 41 -4.59 -35.18 3.83
N THR A 42 -3.33 -35.44 4.15
CA THR A 42 -2.74 -34.97 5.42
C THR A 42 -2.52 -33.45 5.39
N ALA A 43 -2.61 -32.81 6.55
CA ALA A 43 -2.36 -31.36 6.68
C ALA A 43 -0.99 -30.93 6.14
N LYS A 44 0.04 -31.80 6.26
CA LYS A 44 1.38 -31.55 5.70
C LYS A 44 1.43 -31.64 4.18
N GLN A 45 0.55 -32.44 3.57
CA GLN A 45 0.50 -32.61 2.12
C GLN A 45 -0.44 -31.59 1.45
N GLN A 46 -1.38 -31.04 2.17
CA GLN A 46 -2.30 -30.02 1.64
C GLN A 46 -1.59 -28.78 1.09
N ILE A 47 -0.36 -28.50 1.53
CA ILE A 47 0.48 -27.40 0.99
C ILE A 47 0.78 -27.59 -0.50
N PHE A 48 0.72 -28.82 -1.01
CA PHE A 48 0.93 -29.12 -2.44
C PHE A 48 -0.33 -28.93 -3.30
N ARG A 49 -1.48 -28.58 -2.70
CA ARG A 49 -2.69 -28.15 -3.41
C ARG A 49 -2.54 -26.67 -3.81
N PHE A 50 -1.53 -26.38 -4.62
CA PHE A 50 -1.10 -25.03 -4.91
C PHE A 50 -0.60 -24.93 -6.36
N ASN A 51 -0.97 -23.84 -7.04
CA ASN A 51 -0.46 -23.52 -8.37
C ASN A 51 0.22 -22.15 -8.35
N PRO A 52 1.57 -22.10 -8.34
CA PRO A 52 2.32 -20.84 -8.27
C PRO A 52 1.94 -19.83 -9.35
N GLY A 53 1.67 -20.31 -10.56
CA GLY A 53 1.28 -19.44 -11.68
C GLY A 53 -0.14 -18.87 -11.57
N LYS A 54 -1.05 -19.57 -10.89
CA LYS A 54 -2.41 -19.10 -10.62
C LYS A 54 -2.46 -18.17 -9.41
N GLU A 55 -1.73 -18.57 -8.37
CA GLU A 55 -1.69 -17.84 -7.09
C GLU A 55 -0.71 -16.67 -7.11
N LEU A 56 0.11 -16.55 -8.17
CA LEU A 56 1.18 -15.55 -8.32
C LEU A 56 2.10 -15.49 -7.10
N ALA A 57 2.34 -16.65 -6.49
CA ALA A 57 3.19 -16.80 -5.31
C ALA A 57 4.09 -18.04 -5.48
N LEU A 58 5.32 -17.99 -5.02
CA LEU A 58 6.26 -19.11 -5.13
C LEU A 58 5.89 -20.28 -4.21
N PHE A 59 5.30 -19.97 -3.06
CA PHE A 59 4.92 -20.97 -2.06
C PHE A 59 3.51 -20.71 -1.52
N PRO A 60 2.78 -21.77 -1.12
CA PRO A 60 1.46 -21.61 -0.50
C PRO A 60 1.55 -20.87 0.86
N PRO A 61 0.51 -20.13 1.27
CA PRO A 61 0.54 -19.29 2.48
C PRO A 61 0.92 -20.00 3.79
N LYS A 62 0.70 -21.31 3.87
CA LYS A 62 1.05 -22.13 5.04
C LYS A 62 2.41 -22.85 4.91
N HIS A 63 3.19 -22.52 3.88
CA HIS A 63 4.49 -23.17 3.68
C HIS A 63 5.43 -22.90 4.88
N PRO A 64 6.21 -23.91 5.34
CA PRO A 64 7.12 -23.75 6.47
C PRO A 64 8.13 -22.61 6.33
N TYR A 65 8.48 -22.21 5.10
CA TYR A 65 9.35 -21.07 4.83
C TYR A 65 8.78 -19.72 5.28
N TYR A 66 7.45 -19.62 5.50
CA TYR A 66 6.83 -18.41 6.04
C TYR A 66 6.76 -18.38 7.58
N LYS A 67 7.48 -19.27 8.27
CA LYS A 67 7.53 -19.32 9.74
C LYS A 67 8.95 -19.04 10.24
N GLY A 68 9.07 -18.05 11.13
CA GLY A 68 10.33 -17.71 11.81
C GLY A 68 11.21 -16.68 11.10
N PRO A 69 12.38 -16.33 11.65
CA PRO A 69 13.26 -15.26 11.13
C PRO A 69 13.74 -15.48 9.69
N LYS A 70 13.92 -16.73 9.28
CA LYS A 70 14.26 -17.07 7.88
C LYS A 70 13.10 -16.81 6.90
N ALA A 71 11.87 -16.85 7.39
CA ALA A 71 10.70 -16.59 6.58
C ALA A 71 10.60 -15.12 6.19
N GLU A 72 10.95 -14.22 7.09
CA GLU A 72 10.96 -12.78 6.83
C GLU A 72 12.05 -12.43 5.81
N ALA A 73 13.25 -12.98 5.97
CA ALA A 73 14.36 -12.82 5.02
C ALA A 73 13.99 -13.35 3.62
N LEU A 74 13.29 -14.49 3.53
CA LEU A 74 12.87 -15.06 2.25
C LEU A 74 11.75 -14.24 1.60
N LYS A 75 10.81 -13.74 2.40
CA LYS A 75 9.74 -12.86 1.95
C LYS A 75 10.30 -11.54 1.38
N GLN A 76 11.32 -11.00 2.05
CA GLN A 76 12.08 -9.84 1.59
C GLN A 76 12.84 -10.12 0.29
N ALA A 77 13.50 -11.28 0.18
CA ALA A 77 14.21 -11.69 -1.04
C ALA A 77 13.27 -11.91 -2.24
N ILE A 78 12.06 -12.46 -2.01
CA ILE A 78 11.05 -12.68 -3.06
C ILE A 78 10.45 -11.33 -3.54
N ASP A 79 10.25 -10.39 -2.62
CA ASP A 79 9.73 -9.06 -2.93
C ASP A 79 10.85 -8.10 -3.43
N GLY A 80 12.12 -8.55 -3.47
CA GLY A 80 13.27 -7.70 -3.82
C GLY A 80 13.54 -6.56 -2.82
N TYR A 81 12.93 -6.62 -1.64
CA TYR A 81 12.99 -5.58 -0.62
C TYR A 81 14.07 -5.90 0.42
N THR A 82 15.04 -5.01 0.56
CA THR A 82 16.03 -5.03 1.64
C THR A 82 15.83 -3.82 2.54
N PRO A 83 15.33 -4.01 3.77
CA PRO A 83 15.07 -2.89 4.68
C PRO A 83 16.38 -2.24 5.13
N ALA A 84 16.38 -0.90 5.20
CA ALA A 84 17.46 -0.17 5.85
C ALA A 84 17.47 -0.47 7.37
N GLU A 85 18.62 -0.49 8.02
CA GLU A 85 18.69 -0.61 9.46
C GLU A 85 18.06 0.64 10.10
N TRP A 86 17.06 0.44 10.99
CA TRP A 86 16.40 1.54 11.68
C TRP A 86 17.24 1.98 12.88
N THR A 87 17.78 3.19 12.82
CA THR A 87 18.65 3.73 13.87
C THR A 87 18.08 4.93 14.66
N PRO A 88 17.00 5.62 14.20
CA PRO A 88 16.50 6.82 14.90
C PRO A 88 15.99 6.52 16.31
N LYS A 89 16.36 7.40 17.26
CA LYS A 89 15.90 7.38 18.66
C LYS A 89 15.02 8.58 19.01
N THR A 90 15.09 9.64 18.20
CA THR A 90 14.34 10.88 18.38
C THR A 90 13.52 11.21 17.13
N ILE A 91 12.50 12.07 17.31
CA ILE A 91 11.66 12.53 16.19
C ILE A 91 12.50 13.22 15.12
N ALA A 92 13.43 14.08 15.52
CA ALA A 92 14.31 14.78 14.57
C ALA A 92 15.22 13.83 13.78
N GLU A 93 15.76 12.79 14.44
CA GLU A 93 16.51 11.74 13.74
C GLU A 93 15.62 10.95 12.78
N ALA A 94 14.38 10.64 13.16
CA ALA A 94 13.44 9.97 12.28
C ALA A 94 13.11 10.83 11.06
N GLU A 95 12.82 12.11 11.22
CA GLU A 95 12.61 13.04 10.09
C GLU A 95 13.81 13.07 9.14
N LYS A 96 15.03 13.17 9.70
CA LYS A 96 16.26 13.10 8.90
C LYS A 96 16.37 11.77 8.17
N PHE A 97 16.05 10.65 8.83
CA PHE A 97 16.13 9.31 8.27
C PHE A 97 15.16 9.13 7.09
N PHE A 98 13.93 9.65 7.19
CA PHE A 98 12.97 9.65 6.07
C PHE A 98 13.54 10.42 4.87
N ARG A 99 14.09 11.61 5.11
CA ARG A 99 14.70 12.41 4.03
C ARG A 99 15.88 11.70 3.38
N ASP A 100 16.80 11.18 4.17
CA ASP A 100 18.04 10.58 3.68
C ASP A 100 17.80 9.25 2.96
N LYS A 101 16.89 8.40 3.47
CA LYS A 101 16.66 7.05 2.95
C LYS A 101 15.59 6.97 1.88
N LEU A 102 14.52 7.75 2.02
CA LEU A 102 13.39 7.71 1.07
C LEU A 102 13.49 8.81 0.00
N GLY A 103 14.24 9.89 0.28
CA GLY A 103 14.31 11.04 -0.62
C GLY A 103 13.04 11.90 -0.61
N VAL A 104 12.24 11.83 0.46
CA VAL A 104 11.00 12.59 0.62
C VAL A 104 11.17 13.70 1.65
N ASN A 105 10.44 14.80 1.51
CA ASN A 105 10.33 15.78 2.58
C ASN A 105 9.57 15.16 3.76
N CYS A 106 10.00 15.47 4.98
CA CYS A 106 9.39 14.91 6.18
C CYS A 106 9.39 15.93 7.31
N SER A 107 8.24 16.10 7.95
CA SER A 107 8.11 16.71 9.27
C SER A 107 7.10 15.92 10.09
N LEU A 108 7.53 15.43 11.24
CA LEU A 108 6.75 14.65 12.19
C LEU A 108 6.25 15.49 13.35
N LYS A 109 6.15 16.81 13.16
CA LYS A 109 5.70 17.75 14.18
C LYS A 109 4.36 17.33 14.76
N GLY A 110 4.33 17.20 16.07
CA GLY A 110 3.13 16.73 16.78
C GLY A 110 3.16 15.26 17.15
N PHE A 111 4.01 14.44 16.56
CA PHE A 111 4.34 13.13 17.12
C PHE A 111 5.32 13.27 18.29
N THR A 112 5.36 12.25 19.13
CA THR A 112 6.22 12.17 20.32
C THR A 112 7.05 10.89 20.28
N SER A 113 8.06 10.79 21.14
CA SER A 113 8.90 9.58 21.26
C SER A 113 8.09 8.31 21.57
N LYS A 114 6.91 8.43 22.17
CA LYS A 114 5.99 7.29 22.41
C LYS A 114 5.49 6.63 21.12
N GLN A 115 5.56 7.35 20.00
CA GLN A 115 5.07 6.89 18.69
C GLN A 115 6.19 6.38 17.77
N MET A 116 7.42 6.24 18.28
CA MET A 116 8.58 5.83 17.47
C MET A 116 8.37 4.48 16.76
N ALA A 117 7.76 3.50 17.41
CA ALA A 117 7.45 2.21 16.78
C ALA A 117 6.45 2.34 15.61
N GLN A 118 5.47 3.23 15.75
CA GLN A 118 4.50 3.52 14.68
C GLN A 118 5.16 4.27 13.52
N ILE A 119 6.05 5.21 13.82
CA ILE A 119 6.84 5.96 12.83
C ILE A 119 7.76 5.01 12.06
N GLU A 120 8.43 4.08 12.75
CA GLU A 120 9.21 3.04 12.08
C GLU A 120 8.33 2.18 11.15
N ALA A 121 7.15 1.75 11.61
CA ALA A 121 6.24 0.95 10.80
C ALA A 121 5.77 1.70 9.53
N ILE A 122 5.52 3.01 9.62
CA ILE A 122 5.22 3.87 8.47
C ILE A 122 6.44 3.95 7.53
N PHE A 123 7.65 4.16 8.08
CA PHE A 123 8.89 4.18 7.30
C PHE A 123 9.07 2.88 6.52
N ARG A 124 8.91 1.72 7.18
CA ARG A 124 9.02 0.41 6.55
C ARG A 124 8.04 0.22 5.40
N SER A 125 6.81 0.67 5.60
CA SER A 125 5.81 0.61 4.53
C SER A 125 6.18 1.51 3.36
N ALA A 126 6.58 2.77 3.62
CA ALA A 126 7.01 3.70 2.58
C ALA A 126 8.23 3.17 1.82
N GLU A 127 9.24 2.69 2.53
CA GLU A 127 10.47 2.12 1.95
C GLU A 127 10.16 0.95 1.01
N LYS A 128 9.34 0.00 1.48
CA LYS A 128 8.92 -1.14 0.67
C LYS A 128 8.14 -0.71 -0.58
N HIS A 129 7.19 0.21 -0.44
CA HIS A 129 6.42 0.69 -1.57
C HIS A 129 7.28 1.43 -2.59
N PHE A 130 8.20 2.28 -2.16
CA PHE A 130 9.09 3.02 -3.06
C PHE A 130 10.15 2.15 -3.73
N GLN A 131 10.47 1.00 -3.15
CA GLN A 131 11.30 0.00 -3.83
C GLN A 131 10.48 -0.81 -4.85
N CYS A 132 9.26 -1.22 -4.49
CA CYS A 132 8.40 -2.00 -5.38
C CYS A 132 7.74 -1.13 -6.48
N TYR A 133 7.50 0.14 -6.22
CA TYR A 133 6.80 1.10 -7.09
C TYR A 133 7.55 2.44 -7.09
N PRO A 134 8.72 2.55 -7.73
CA PRO A 134 9.58 3.74 -7.66
C PRO A 134 8.90 5.05 -8.09
N GLU A 135 7.95 4.98 -9.02
CA GLU A 135 7.21 6.14 -9.52
C GLU A 135 6.31 6.78 -8.47
N LEU A 136 5.99 6.06 -7.38
CA LEU A 136 5.25 6.67 -6.27
C LEU A 136 5.99 7.84 -5.62
N LYS A 137 7.31 7.92 -5.76
CA LYS A 137 8.10 9.07 -5.28
C LYS A 137 7.77 10.37 -6.00
N GLU A 138 7.29 10.31 -7.23
CA GLU A 138 6.89 11.49 -8.00
C GLU A 138 5.65 12.16 -7.40
N THR A 139 4.73 11.36 -6.86
CA THR A 139 3.47 11.82 -6.26
C THR A 139 3.50 11.86 -4.74
N THR A 140 4.41 11.09 -4.11
CA THR A 140 4.58 11.04 -2.65
C THR A 140 5.91 11.69 -2.27
N GLN A 141 6.01 13.01 -2.47
CA GLN A 141 7.19 13.82 -2.17
C GLN A 141 7.29 14.20 -0.68
N TYR A 142 6.20 14.01 0.06
CA TYR A 142 6.09 14.33 1.48
C TYR A 142 5.44 13.16 2.25
N VAL A 143 6.06 12.81 3.36
CA VAL A 143 5.48 11.90 4.37
C VAL A 143 5.69 12.54 5.74
N GLY A 144 4.60 12.83 6.45
CA GLY A 144 4.70 13.47 7.74
C GLY A 144 3.35 13.87 8.32
N THR A 145 3.29 14.96 9.07
CA THR A 145 2.07 15.45 9.68
C THR A 145 1.48 16.64 8.92
N ILE A 146 0.19 16.85 9.07
CA ILE A 146 -0.51 18.00 8.48
C ILE A 146 0.09 19.31 9.00
N GLN A 147 0.35 19.39 10.31
CA GLN A 147 0.95 20.56 10.91
C GLN A 147 2.35 20.84 10.35
N GLY A 148 3.20 19.81 10.27
CA GLY A 148 4.54 19.94 9.70
C GLY A 148 4.52 20.36 8.24
N ARG A 149 3.58 19.81 7.43
CA ARG A 149 3.42 20.23 6.04
C ARG A 149 2.98 21.69 5.91
N VAL A 150 2.04 22.15 6.71
CA VAL A 150 1.58 23.54 6.69
C VAL A 150 2.74 24.49 7.00
N GLU A 151 3.59 24.17 7.98
CA GLU A 151 4.76 24.99 8.29
C GLU A 151 5.76 25.03 7.13
N LEU A 152 6.09 23.90 6.55
CA LEU A 152 6.97 23.85 5.37
C LEU A 152 6.38 24.63 4.17
N LEU A 153 5.06 24.57 3.97
CA LEU A 153 4.39 25.36 2.94
C LEU A 153 4.52 26.86 3.21
N VAL A 154 4.33 27.29 4.45
CA VAL A 154 4.51 28.70 4.85
C VAL A 154 5.95 29.16 4.65
N GLU A 155 6.94 28.36 5.07
CA GLU A 155 8.36 28.65 4.89
C GLU A 155 8.74 28.81 3.42
N ARG A 156 8.27 27.90 2.55
CA ARG A 156 8.53 27.96 1.11
C ARG A 156 7.87 29.16 0.46
N LYS A 157 6.62 29.44 0.83
CA LYS A 157 5.93 30.64 0.33
C LYS A 157 6.61 31.93 0.80
N PHE A 158 7.06 31.98 2.03
CA PHE A 158 7.81 33.11 2.55
C PHE A 158 9.12 33.33 1.78
N LYS A 159 9.87 32.25 1.51
CA LYS A 159 11.10 32.32 0.72
C LYS A 159 10.82 32.81 -0.71
N GLU A 160 9.79 32.27 -1.37
CA GLU A 160 9.37 32.73 -2.70
C GLU A 160 9.07 34.24 -2.72
N LEU A 161 8.34 34.73 -1.69
CA LEU A 161 8.05 36.16 -1.58
C LEU A 161 9.29 37.02 -1.36
N LYS A 162 10.27 36.55 -0.60
CA LYS A 162 11.55 37.26 -0.39
C LYS A 162 12.41 37.34 -1.64
N GLU A 163 12.33 36.34 -2.51
CA GLU A 163 13.07 36.27 -3.77
C GLU A 163 12.38 37.06 -4.91
N ASP A 164 11.14 37.49 -4.72
CA ASP A 164 10.39 38.23 -5.72
C ASP A 164 10.61 39.75 -5.59
N PRO A 165 11.20 40.42 -6.61
CA PRO A 165 11.50 41.85 -6.56
C PRO A 165 10.29 42.74 -6.25
N ARG A 166 9.06 42.29 -6.54
CA ARG A 166 7.84 43.04 -6.26
C ARG A 166 7.58 43.26 -4.77
N TYR A 167 8.21 42.49 -3.91
CA TYR A 167 8.03 42.50 -2.45
C TYR A 167 9.28 42.96 -1.70
N GLU A 168 10.34 43.38 -2.40
CA GLU A 168 11.64 43.74 -1.81
C GLU A 168 11.54 44.84 -0.76
N SER A 169 10.59 45.78 -0.90
CA SER A 169 10.40 46.87 0.05
C SER A 169 9.60 46.46 1.31
N LEU A 170 9.10 45.23 1.37
CA LEU A 170 8.28 44.77 2.49
C LEU A 170 9.12 44.05 3.53
N GLY A 171 8.84 44.30 4.80
CA GLY A 171 9.54 43.64 5.92
C GLY A 171 9.18 42.15 6.07
N ASP A 172 10.12 41.38 6.64
CA ASP A 172 9.99 39.94 6.86
C ASP A 172 8.72 39.56 7.62
N ASP A 173 8.33 40.34 8.64
CA ASP A 173 7.11 40.08 9.42
C ASP A 173 5.84 40.15 8.55
N TYR A 174 5.78 41.16 7.67
CA TYR A 174 4.66 41.30 6.74
C TYR A 174 4.60 40.13 5.75
N LEU A 175 5.73 39.76 5.16
CA LEU A 175 5.84 38.65 4.22
C LEU A 175 5.48 37.32 4.87
N MET A 176 5.91 37.10 6.12
CA MET A 176 5.56 35.90 6.88
C MET A 176 4.05 35.82 7.15
N GLU A 177 3.42 36.90 7.57
CA GLU A 177 1.98 36.95 7.80
C GLU A 177 1.18 36.79 6.49
N TYR A 178 1.68 37.33 5.40
CA TYR A 178 1.10 37.10 4.08
C TYR A 178 1.19 35.63 3.68
N ALA A 179 2.37 34.98 3.83
CA ALA A 179 2.56 33.56 3.55
C ALA A 179 1.60 32.68 4.37
N LYS A 180 1.45 32.96 5.67
CA LYS A 180 0.50 32.25 6.55
C LYS A 180 -0.95 32.36 6.04
N LYS A 181 -1.38 33.59 5.70
CA LYS A 181 -2.74 33.85 5.17
C LYS A 181 -2.96 33.13 3.84
N PHE A 182 -1.96 33.20 2.96
CA PHE A 182 -2.00 32.53 1.66
C PHE A 182 -2.18 31.03 1.82
N ILE A 183 -1.33 30.35 2.61
CA ILE A 183 -1.45 28.89 2.83
C ILE A 183 -2.76 28.54 3.54
N LYS A 184 -3.23 29.33 4.50
CA LYS A 184 -4.52 29.12 5.16
C LYS A 184 -5.70 29.11 4.18
N SER A 185 -5.62 29.87 3.09
CA SER A 185 -6.69 29.94 2.06
C SER A 185 -6.93 28.59 1.36
N TYR A 186 -5.92 27.72 1.28
CA TYR A 186 -6.03 26.37 0.71
C TYR A 186 -6.80 25.39 1.60
N LYS A 187 -7.11 25.73 2.85
CA LYS A 187 -7.84 24.90 3.82
C LYS A 187 -7.17 23.53 4.05
N VAL A 188 -5.85 23.47 3.96
CA VAL A 188 -5.03 22.24 4.12
C VAL A 188 -4.64 21.95 5.58
N GLY A 189 -5.24 22.64 6.52
CA GLY A 189 -5.05 22.43 7.96
C GLY A 189 -5.73 21.16 8.47
N PRO A 190 -5.49 20.80 9.74
CA PRO A 190 -6.09 19.61 10.35
C PRO A 190 -7.62 19.71 10.42
N SER A 191 -8.30 18.59 10.21
CA SER A 191 -9.74 18.41 10.33
C SER A 191 -10.04 17.32 11.36
N LYS A 192 -11.12 17.50 12.13
CA LYS A 192 -11.52 16.50 13.16
C LYS A 192 -11.97 15.15 12.60
N ASN A 193 -12.22 15.06 11.30
CA ASN A 193 -12.86 13.90 10.68
C ASN A 193 -11.92 13.05 9.82
N VAL A 194 -10.62 13.28 9.88
CA VAL A 194 -9.65 12.52 9.07
C VAL A 194 -8.44 12.11 9.91
N TYR A 195 -7.95 10.91 9.71
CA TYR A 195 -6.71 10.41 10.31
C TYR A 195 -5.47 10.83 9.51
N ALA A 196 -5.58 10.81 8.20
CA ALA A 196 -4.57 11.27 7.26
C ALA A 196 -5.25 11.67 5.94
N TYR A 197 -4.48 12.23 5.03
CA TYR A 197 -4.90 12.39 3.65
C TYR A 197 -3.70 12.45 2.71
N SER A 198 -3.90 11.97 1.50
CA SER A 198 -3.01 12.11 0.38
C SER A 198 -3.43 13.33 -0.46
N HIS A 199 -2.49 14.21 -0.77
CA HIS A 199 -2.78 15.44 -1.49
C HIS A 199 -1.76 15.69 -2.60
N GLY A 200 -2.24 15.77 -3.85
CA GLY A 200 -1.41 16.01 -5.02
C GLY A 200 -1.04 17.49 -5.28
N ALA A 201 -1.73 18.44 -4.63
CA ALA A 201 -1.34 19.84 -4.71
C ALA A 201 0.00 20.07 -4.01
N PHE A 202 0.69 21.15 -4.39
CA PHE A 202 2.02 21.53 -3.88
C PHE A 202 3.16 20.61 -4.36
N SER A 203 2.98 19.91 -5.47
CA SER A 203 4.06 19.13 -6.11
C SER A 203 5.20 20.02 -6.57
N GLU A 204 4.92 21.24 -7.03
CA GLU A 204 5.91 22.26 -7.36
C GLU A 204 6.81 22.65 -6.18
N TRP A 205 6.29 22.54 -4.95
CA TRP A 205 7.06 22.75 -3.74
C TRP A 205 7.60 21.45 -3.12
N GLY A 206 7.45 20.30 -3.83
CA GLY A 206 7.90 19.00 -3.33
C GLY A 206 7.17 18.55 -2.06
N LEU A 207 5.91 18.98 -1.85
CA LEU A 207 5.13 18.72 -0.65
C LEU A 207 3.80 18.01 -0.96
N ALA A 208 3.62 17.49 -2.19
CA ALA A 208 2.58 16.52 -2.48
C ALA A 208 2.85 15.21 -1.72
N GLY A 209 1.81 14.52 -1.28
CA GLY A 209 1.94 13.24 -0.59
C GLY A 209 1.07 13.11 0.65
N ILE A 210 1.53 12.34 1.64
CA ILE A 210 0.72 11.82 2.74
C ILE A 210 1.01 12.59 4.03
N ALA A 211 -0.06 13.08 4.67
CA ALA A 211 0.04 13.81 5.92
C ALA A 211 -0.96 13.30 6.96
N PHE A 212 -0.45 12.92 8.14
CA PHE A 212 -1.22 12.48 9.30
C PHE A 212 -1.79 13.64 10.09
N ASN A 213 -2.99 13.46 10.59
CA ASN A 213 -3.63 14.40 11.48
C ASN A 213 -3.22 14.17 12.94
N THR A 214 -2.50 15.12 13.52
CA THR A 214 -2.05 15.05 14.91
C THR A 214 -3.03 15.66 15.92
N MET A 215 -4.24 16.05 15.50
CA MET A 215 -5.28 16.53 16.43
C MET A 215 -5.77 15.44 17.39
N TRP A 216 -5.55 14.17 17.05
CA TRP A 216 -5.82 13.01 17.90
C TRP A 216 -4.77 12.85 19.02
N LYS A 217 -4.06 13.92 19.39
CA LYS A 217 -3.06 13.92 20.45
C LYS A 217 -3.64 13.48 21.80
N GLY A 218 -2.89 12.60 22.45
CA GLY A 218 -3.13 12.20 23.85
C GLY A 218 -4.25 11.20 24.06
N GLU A 219 -5.14 11.05 23.11
CA GLU A 219 -6.06 9.93 23.04
C GLU A 219 -5.50 9.01 21.97
N LYS A 220 -5.02 8.00 22.30
CA LYS A 220 -5.38 6.70 21.88
C LYS A 220 -5.91 6.65 20.42
N ILE A 221 -5.16 7.27 19.47
CA ILE A 221 -5.47 7.08 18.05
C ILE A 221 -5.62 5.58 17.74
N ASP A 222 -4.84 4.74 18.40
CA ASP A 222 -4.90 3.28 18.26
C ASP A 222 -6.24 2.73 18.78
N ASP A 223 -6.79 3.28 19.88
CA ASP A 223 -8.11 2.88 20.39
C ASP A 223 -9.23 3.31 19.42
N SER A 224 -9.11 4.50 18.82
CA SER A 224 -10.06 4.97 17.79
C SER A 224 -10.01 4.09 16.56
N LEU A 225 -8.81 3.79 16.05
CA LEU A 225 -8.63 2.91 14.90
C LEU A 225 -9.11 1.49 15.18
N ALA A 226 -8.85 0.96 16.37
CA ALA A 226 -9.37 -0.34 16.80
C ALA A 226 -10.90 -0.35 16.89
N SER A 227 -11.51 0.74 17.39
CA SER A 227 -12.97 0.91 17.43
C SER A 227 -13.58 0.95 16.02
N ASP A 228 -12.93 1.65 15.09
CA ASP A 228 -13.39 1.73 13.70
C ASP A 228 -13.32 0.37 12.99
N VAL A 229 -12.29 -0.43 13.25
CA VAL A 229 -12.23 -1.82 12.79
C VAL A 229 -13.35 -2.66 13.42
N LYS A 230 -13.57 -2.53 14.72
CA LYS A 230 -14.63 -3.27 15.43
C LYS A 230 -16.03 -2.92 14.90
N SER A 231 -16.27 -1.68 14.56
CA SER A 231 -17.55 -1.21 13.97
C SER A 231 -17.69 -1.50 12.47
N LYS A 232 -16.71 -2.15 11.85
CA LYS A 232 -16.62 -2.39 10.40
C LYS A 232 -16.56 -1.09 9.58
N TRP A 233 -16.18 0.02 10.21
CA TRP A 233 -15.89 1.25 9.48
C TRP A 233 -14.67 1.06 8.58
N HIS A 234 -13.62 0.44 9.10
CA HIS A 234 -12.44 -0.01 8.39
C HIS A 234 -12.31 -1.55 8.40
N PRO A 235 -11.51 -2.15 7.50
CA PRO A 235 -11.32 -3.60 7.41
C PRO A 235 -10.58 -4.18 8.63
N PRO A 236 -10.71 -5.50 8.90
CA PRO A 236 -9.89 -6.17 9.89
C PRO A 236 -8.39 -6.09 9.56
N GLY A 237 -7.57 -5.94 10.61
CA GLY A 237 -6.11 -5.77 10.48
C GLY A 237 -5.64 -4.34 10.25
N THR A 238 -6.55 -3.39 9.98
CA THR A 238 -6.18 -2.02 9.61
C THR A 238 -6.21 -1.00 10.77
N GLY A 239 -6.29 -1.47 12.02
CA GLY A 239 -6.35 -0.63 13.22
C GLY A 239 -5.02 0.00 13.65
N THR A 240 -4.18 0.46 12.73
CA THR A 240 -2.87 1.04 13.02
C THR A 240 -2.57 2.25 12.13
N LEU A 241 -1.68 3.16 12.58
CA LEU A 241 -1.22 4.27 11.75
C LEU A 241 -0.51 3.81 10.46
N LYS A 242 0.19 2.67 10.51
CA LYS A 242 0.74 2.06 9.28
C LYS A 242 -0.36 1.71 8.29
N ALA A 243 -1.46 1.14 8.75
CA ALA A 243 -2.56 0.76 7.87
C ALA A 243 -3.29 2.00 7.29
N VAL A 244 -3.37 3.10 8.05
CA VAL A 244 -3.82 4.41 7.54
C VAL A 244 -2.87 4.90 6.44
N PHE A 245 -1.56 4.79 6.63
CA PHE A 245 -0.57 5.12 5.60
C PHE A 245 -0.74 4.27 4.33
N ASP A 246 -0.94 2.97 4.49
CA ASP A 246 -1.15 2.04 3.37
C ASP A 246 -2.46 2.33 2.62
N HIS A 247 -3.50 2.80 3.33
CA HIS A 247 -4.73 3.29 2.72
C HIS A 247 -4.46 4.50 1.82
N GLU A 248 -3.74 5.50 2.32
CA GLU A 248 -3.38 6.69 1.55
C GLU A 248 -2.48 6.36 0.35
N LEU A 249 -1.55 5.40 0.51
CA LEU A 249 -0.78 4.86 -0.62
C LEU A 249 -1.67 4.13 -1.63
N GLY A 250 -2.77 3.52 -1.20
CA GLY A 250 -3.76 2.93 -2.10
C GLY A 250 -4.34 3.95 -3.08
N HIS A 251 -4.56 5.19 -2.63
CA HIS A 251 -4.98 6.28 -3.51
C HIS A 251 -3.88 6.71 -4.50
N GLU A 252 -2.59 6.70 -4.07
CA GLU A 252 -1.46 6.99 -4.96
C GLU A 252 -1.29 5.89 -6.03
N ILE A 253 -1.41 4.63 -5.64
CA ILE A 253 -1.35 3.48 -6.55
C ILE A 253 -2.51 3.50 -7.55
N ASP A 254 -3.72 3.87 -7.08
CA ASP A 254 -4.87 4.05 -7.98
C ASP A 254 -4.59 5.10 -9.05
N ARG A 255 -4.01 6.25 -8.67
CA ARG A 255 -3.59 7.29 -9.62
C ARG A 255 -2.49 6.82 -10.58
N LEU A 256 -1.48 6.14 -10.07
CA LEU A 256 -0.35 5.61 -10.84
C LEU A 256 -0.79 4.62 -11.92
N LEU A 257 -1.75 3.75 -11.59
CA LEU A 257 -2.19 2.66 -12.46
C LEU A 257 -3.50 2.94 -13.21
N GLY A 258 -4.20 4.04 -12.89
CA GLY A 258 -5.52 4.35 -13.44
C GLY A 258 -6.57 3.29 -13.08
N LEU A 259 -6.50 2.71 -11.88
CA LEU A 259 -7.32 1.56 -11.48
C LEU A 259 -8.81 1.83 -11.62
N ARG A 260 -9.29 2.99 -11.17
CA ARG A 260 -10.71 3.36 -11.21
C ARG A 260 -11.33 3.36 -12.62
N THR A 261 -10.51 3.45 -13.65
CA THR A 261 -10.92 3.44 -15.05
C THR A 261 -10.54 2.15 -15.77
N HIS A 262 -9.81 1.25 -15.11
CA HIS A 262 -9.36 0.00 -15.71
C HIS A 262 -10.51 -1.02 -15.82
N ALA A 263 -10.67 -1.63 -16.99
CA ALA A 263 -11.77 -2.54 -17.28
C ALA A 263 -11.89 -3.74 -16.30
N ASP A 264 -10.75 -4.37 -15.96
CA ASP A 264 -10.73 -5.50 -15.02
C ASP A 264 -11.19 -5.07 -13.61
N PHE A 265 -10.80 -3.86 -13.17
CA PHE A 265 -11.26 -3.32 -11.89
C PHE A 265 -12.74 -2.97 -11.92
N LEU A 266 -13.20 -2.26 -12.93
CA LEU A 266 -14.61 -1.86 -13.07
C LEU A 266 -15.53 -3.08 -13.09
N LYS A 267 -15.14 -4.14 -13.79
CA LYS A 267 -15.88 -5.40 -13.80
C LYS A 267 -16.02 -5.96 -12.39
N MET A 268 -14.91 -6.18 -11.69
CA MET A 268 -14.88 -6.69 -10.32
C MET A 268 -15.68 -5.81 -9.36
N TYR A 269 -15.45 -4.50 -9.38
CA TYR A 269 -16.12 -3.54 -8.52
C TYR A 269 -17.64 -3.53 -8.71
N ASN A 270 -18.10 -3.57 -9.96
CA ASN A 270 -19.53 -3.61 -10.26
C ASN A 270 -20.17 -4.95 -9.85
N GLU A 271 -19.47 -6.08 -10.03
CA GLU A 271 -19.92 -7.39 -9.56
C GLU A 271 -20.07 -7.41 -8.03
N GLU A 272 -19.12 -6.84 -7.29
CA GLU A 272 -19.20 -6.76 -5.82
C GLU A 272 -20.32 -5.79 -5.37
N ARG A 273 -20.45 -4.64 -6.02
CA ARG A 273 -21.53 -3.68 -5.72
C ARG A 273 -22.92 -4.20 -6.02
N ALA A 274 -23.09 -5.00 -7.04
CA ALA A 274 -24.38 -5.62 -7.40
C ALA A 274 -24.91 -6.56 -6.30
N LYS A 275 -24.02 -7.08 -5.44
CA LYS A 275 -24.41 -7.92 -4.28
C LYS A 275 -24.99 -7.11 -3.11
N GLY A 276 -24.98 -5.78 -3.19
CA GLY A 276 -25.56 -4.87 -2.20
C GLY A 276 -24.57 -4.29 -1.19
N LYS A 277 -25.05 -3.30 -0.44
CA LYS A 277 -24.25 -2.57 0.56
C LYS A 277 -23.73 -3.47 1.67
N GLU A 278 -24.63 -4.30 2.20
CA GLU A 278 -24.31 -5.21 3.31
C GLU A 278 -23.19 -6.17 2.92
N HIS A 279 -23.19 -6.64 1.68
CA HIS A 279 -22.12 -7.48 1.17
C HIS A 279 -20.75 -6.77 1.22
N ILE A 280 -20.68 -5.52 0.76
CA ILE A 280 -19.42 -4.73 0.81
C ILE A 280 -18.98 -4.50 2.24
N VAL A 281 -19.91 -4.13 3.15
CA VAL A 281 -19.61 -3.89 4.55
C VAL A 281 -19.04 -5.15 5.23
N GLU A 282 -19.63 -6.32 4.96
CA GLU A 282 -19.18 -7.59 5.53
C GLU A 282 -17.84 -8.07 4.95
N ASN A 283 -17.60 -7.85 3.66
CA ASN A 283 -16.46 -8.40 2.95
C ASN A 283 -15.33 -7.40 2.69
N LEU A 284 -15.53 -6.12 3.05
CA LEU A 284 -14.52 -5.07 3.04
C LEU A 284 -14.75 -4.10 4.21
N SER A 285 -15.56 -3.03 4.05
CA SER A 285 -15.83 -2.06 5.10
C SER A 285 -16.97 -1.10 4.73
N THR A 286 -17.47 -0.39 5.74
CA THR A 286 -18.42 0.71 5.54
C THR A 286 -17.77 1.85 4.74
N TYR A 287 -16.50 2.15 5.01
CA TYR A 287 -15.78 3.21 4.32
C TYR A 287 -15.51 2.85 2.86
N GLY A 288 -15.09 1.62 2.58
CA GLY A 288 -14.90 1.10 1.22
C GLY A 288 -16.17 1.06 0.37
N HIS A 289 -17.36 1.06 0.99
CA HIS A 289 -18.62 1.16 0.25
C HIS A 289 -18.86 2.56 -0.35
N LYS A 290 -18.23 3.62 0.15
CA LYS A 290 -18.53 5.01 -0.26
C LYS A 290 -18.36 5.24 -1.76
N ASN A 291 -17.24 4.85 -2.31
CA ASN A 291 -16.91 5.01 -3.73
C ASN A 291 -15.76 4.09 -4.14
N ALA A 292 -15.43 4.08 -5.43
CA ALA A 292 -14.39 3.21 -5.99
C ALA A 292 -12.97 3.53 -5.46
N ALA A 293 -12.67 4.79 -5.16
CA ALA A 293 -11.38 5.18 -4.62
C ALA A 293 -11.16 4.61 -3.22
N GLU A 294 -12.17 4.76 -2.35
CA GLU A 294 -12.13 4.21 -0.99
C GLU A 294 -12.16 2.67 -1.00
N PHE A 295 -12.89 2.07 -1.95
CA PHE A 295 -12.89 0.63 -2.12
C PHE A 295 -11.47 0.09 -2.42
N ILE A 296 -10.72 0.75 -3.32
CA ILE A 296 -9.35 0.39 -3.65
C ILE A 296 -8.44 0.57 -2.42
N ALA A 297 -8.50 1.73 -1.77
CA ALA A 297 -7.64 2.08 -0.65
C ALA A 297 -7.85 1.16 0.56
N GLU A 298 -9.10 0.87 0.91
CA GLU A 298 -9.46 -0.07 1.98
C GLU A 298 -9.02 -1.50 1.66
N ALA A 299 -9.25 -1.95 0.42
CA ALA A 299 -8.84 -3.28 -0.01
C ALA A 299 -7.31 -3.42 -0.04
N TRP A 300 -6.58 -2.41 -0.48
CA TRP A 300 -5.12 -2.39 -0.44
C TRP A 300 -4.57 -2.40 0.99
N SER A 301 -5.14 -1.56 1.86
CA SER A 301 -4.78 -1.54 3.28
C SER A 301 -5.02 -2.89 3.96
N GLU A 302 -6.17 -3.52 3.75
CA GLU A 302 -6.45 -4.86 4.27
C GLU A 302 -5.48 -5.91 3.70
N TYR A 303 -5.22 -5.87 2.40
CA TYR A 303 -4.32 -6.81 1.74
C TYR A 303 -2.91 -6.83 2.35
N LEU A 304 -2.43 -5.66 2.82
CA LEU A 304 -1.11 -5.51 3.40
C LEU A 304 -1.04 -5.75 4.92
N ASN A 305 -2.14 -5.54 5.63
CA ASN A 305 -2.14 -5.48 7.10
C ASN A 305 -2.93 -6.61 7.77
N ASN A 306 -3.77 -7.33 7.03
CA ASN A 306 -4.49 -8.47 7.57
C ASN A 306 -3.70 -9.75 7.26
N GLU A 307 -3.38 -10.55 8.29
CA GLU A 307 -2.72 -11.86 8.08
C GLU A 307 -3.54 -12.83 7.21
N LYS A 308 -4.86 -12.63 7.17
CA LYS A 308 -5.80 -13.41 6.37
C LYS A 308 -6.71 -12.46 5.60
N PRO A 309 -6.19 -11.77 4.59
CA PRO A 309 -6.98 -10.80 3.84
C PRO A 309 -8.18 -11.49 3.17
N ARG A 310 -9.31 -10.81 3.17
CA ARG A 310 -10.57 -11.32 2.60
C ARG A 310 -10.54 -11.29 1.07
N PRO A 311 -11.43 -12.02 0.39
CA PRO A 311 -11.40 -12.19 -1.08
C PRO A 311 -11.35 -10.88 -1.87
N ILE A 312 -12.08 -9.83 -1.46
CA ILE A 312 -12.05 -8.52 -2.11
C ILE A 312 -10.65 -7.90 -2.03
N ALA A 313 -10.04 -7.90 -0.85
CA ALA A 313 -8.70 -7.37 -0.64
C ALA A 313 -7.65 -8.14 -1.47
N VAL A 314 -7.75 -9.46 -1.50
CA VAL A 314 -6.86 -10.31 -2.32
C VAL A 314 -7.04 -10.01 -3.81
N ALA A 315 -8.28 -9.86 -4.29
CA ALA A 315 -8.55 -9.58 -5.69
C ALA A 315 -7.97 -8.24 -6.14
N VAL A 316 -8.19 -7.17 -5.34
CA VAL A 316 -7.63 -5.83 -5.62
C VAL A 316 -6.10 -5.85 -5.56
N GLY A 317 -5.50 -6.42 -4.50
CA GLY A 317 -4.05 -6.50 -4.36
C GLY A 317 -3.37 -7.27 -5.48
N THR A 318 -3.99 -8.37 -5.92
CA THR A 318 -3.50 -9.16 -7.07
C THR A 318 -3.60 -8.37 -8.37
N LEU A 319 -4.70 -7.65 -8.58
CA LEU A 319 -4.89 -6.82 -9.78
C LEU A 319 -3.83 -5.69 -9.83
N ILE A 320 -3.58 -5.01 -8.73
CA ILE A 320 -2.54 -3.97 -8.63
C ILE A 320 -1.18 -4.53 -9.06
N ARG A 321 -0.75 -5.66 -8.50
CA ARG A 321 0.53 -6.29 -8.84
C ARG A 321 0.61 -6.70 -10.31
N LYS A 322 -0.47 -7.28 -10.84
CA LYS A 322 -0.57 -7.67 -12.26
C LYS A 322 -0.42 -6.46 -13.20
N LEU A 323 -1.13 -5.38 -12.91
CA LEU A 323 -1.12 -4.18 -13.77
C LEU A 323 0.22 -3.46 -13.72
N TYR A 324 0.83 -3.38 -12.55
CA TYR A 324 2.15 -2.83 -12.41
C TYR A 324 3.20 -3.62 -13.18
N ALA A 325 3.20 -4.95 -13.05
CA ALA A 325 4.10 -5.82 -13.82
C ALA A 325 3.93 -5.65 -15.34
N LYS A 326 2.69 -5.53 -15.82
CA LYS A 326 2.40 -5.26 -17.23
C LYS A 326 2.94 -3.93 -17.72
N LYS A 327 2.81 -2.87 -16.91
CA LYS A 327 3.32 -1.53 -17.22
C LYS A 327 4.83 -1.56 -17.49
N HIS A 328 5.59 -2.29 -16.67
CA HIS A 328 7.04 -2.39 -16.81
C HIS A 328 7.52 -3.32 -17.92
N GLN A 329 6.77 -4.38 -18.24
CA GLN A 329 7.09 -5.22 -19.41
C GLN A 329 6.93 -4.46 -20.72
N ALA A 330 5.93 -3.59 -20.83
CA ALA A 330 5.70 -2.77 -22.00
C ALA A 330 6.78 -1.68 -22.20
N SER A 331 7.30 -1.09 -21.11
CA SER A 331 8.37 -0.09 -21.17
C SER A 331 9.75 -0.70 -21.46
N GLY A 332 10.02 -1.94 -21.07
CA GLY A 332 11.26 -2.66 -21.40
C GLY A 332 11.35 -3.05 -22.89
N ALA A 333 10.23 -3.41 -23.50
CA ALA A 333 10.19 -3.78 -24.92
C ALA A 333 10.39 -2.60 -25.90
N SER A 334 10.13 -1.37 -25.46
CA SER A 334 10.33 -0.16 -26.27
C SER A 334 11.76 0.39 -26.22
N SER A 335 12.59 -0.04 -25.28
CA SER A 335 13.99 0.39 -25.14
C SER A 335 15.00 -0.51 -25.89
N GLU A 336 14.58 -1.69 -26.38
CA GLU A 336 15.41 -2.59 -27.17
C GLU A 336 15.26 -2.41 -28.70
N SER A 337 14.40 -1.47 -29.15
CA SER A 337 14.13 -1.22 -30.57
C SER A 337 14.66 0.14 -31.07
N THR A 338 15.59 0.76 -30.36
CA THR A 338 16.36 1.93 -30.75
C THR A 338 17.84 1.63 -30.66
#